data_c4d22418acecf2d481a3bd0def51c3c4
#
_entry.id   c4d22418acecf2d481a3bd0def51c3c4
#
_cell.length_a   1.000
_cell.length_b   1.000
_cell.length_c   1.000
_cell.angle_alpha   90.00
_cell.angle_beta   90.00
_cell.angle_gamma   90.00
#
_symmetry.space_group_name_H-M   'P 1'
#
loop_
_entity.id
_entity.type
_entity.pdbx_description
1 polymer ?
#
loop_
_entity_poly.entity_id
_entity_poly.type
_entity_poly.pdbx_seq_one_letter_code
_entity_poly.pdbx_strand_id
1 'polypeptide(L)'
;MVMEPMQKLIDKAKAWHLSRQSTKQDWADWNYLVLDIETSGLDAKHDHIVSVGWVCIQNGVIELDSARHILLENAEIGDNVGIHMIMDSDVERDGKRQESVLRYLRHLLRNRILVMHHAPLELSFLKQSWQTLALPSFSINWLDTL
;
A
#
# COMPACT_ATOMS: atom_id res chain seq x y z
N MET A 1 -9.45 22.85 -36.01
CA MET A 1 -8.48 22.66 -34.92
C MET A 1 -8.82 23.62 -33.76
N VAL A 2 -9.97 23.44 -33.10
CA VAL A 2 -10.46 24.29 -31.97
C VAL A 2 -11.15 23.42 -30.88
N MET A 3 -10.75 22.15 -30.69
CA MET A 3 -11.38 21.27 -29.69
C MET A 3 -10.65 21.19 -28.35
N GLU A 4 -9.38 21.61 -28.26
CA GLU A 4 -8.59 21.51 -27.03
C GLU A 4 -9.06 22.36 -25.83
N PRO A 5 -9.52 23.61 -26.00
CA PRO A 5 -9.95 24.42 -24.86
C PRO A 5 -11.25 23.93 -24.22
N MET A 6 -12.17 23.42 -25.03
CA MET A 6 -13.48 22.95 -24.57
C MET A 6 -13.35 21.65 -23.78
N GLN A 7 -12.49 20.72 -24.21
CA GLN A 7 -12.23 19.45 -23.49
C GLN A 7 -11.61 19.74 -22.12
N LYS A 8 -10.63 20.65 -22.03
CA LYS A 8 -10.03 21.07 -20.74
C LYS A 8 -11.05 21.68 -19.78
N LEU A 9 -12.02 22.42 -20.30
CA LEU A 9 -13.12 23.00 -19.50
C LEU A 9 -14.06 21.91 -18.98
N ILE A 10 -14.39 20.92 -19.80
CA ILE A 10 -15.23 19.78 -19.42
C ILE A 10 -14.53 18.93 -18.35
N ASP A 11 -13.23 18.69 -18.51
CA ASP A 11 -12.44 17.90 -17.55
C ASP A 11 -12.28 18.64 -16.21
N LYS A 12 -12.12 19.96 -16.26
CA LYS A 12 -12.09 20.82 -15.07
C LYS A 12 -13.45 20.87 -14.35
N ALA A 13 -14.54 20.92 -15.10
CA ALA A 13 -15.90 20.89 -14.55
C ALA A 13 -16.23 19.52 -13.94
N LYS A 14 -15.81 18.44 -14.58
CA LYS A 14 -15.95 17.08 -14.04
C LYS A 14 -15.11 16.89 -12.76
N ALA A 15 -13.87 17.34 -12.74
CA ALA A 15 -13.01 17.30 -11.56
C ALA A 15 -13.60 18.13 -10.41
N TRP A 16 -14.17 19.31 -10.70
CA TRP A 16 -14.83 20.15 -9.70
C TRP A 16 -16.14 19.52 -9.19
N HIS A 17 -16.90 18.86 -10.06
CA HIS A 17 -18.14 18.15 -9.67
C HIS A 17 -17.83 16.91 -8.81
N LEU A 18 -16.81 16.16 -9.18
CA LEU A 18 -16.32 15.01 -8.40
C LEU A 18 -15.76 15.45 -7.03
N SER A 19 -15.03 16.57 -6.96
CA SER A 19 -14.54 17.12 -5.69
C SER A 19 -15.66 17.57 -4.76
N ARG A 20 -16.77 18.07 -5.30
CA ARG A 20 -17.96 18.45 -4.53
C ARG A 20 -18.82 17.26 -4.05
N GLN A 21 -18.84 16.17 -4.81
CA GLN A 21 -19.49 14.93 -4.35
C GLN A 21 -18.68 14.26 -3.25
N SER A 22 -17.34 14.31 -3.33
CA SER A 22 -16.41 13.78 -2.33
C SER A 22 -16.56 14.45 -0.94
N THR A 23 -16.96 15.71 -0.88
CA THR A 23 -17.12 16.46 0.39
C THR A 23 -18.35 16.09 1.21
N LYS A 24 -19.22 15.21 0.71
CA LYS A 24 -20.43 14.75 1.41
C LYS A 24 -20.39 13.28 1.85
N GLN A 25 -19.34 12.54 1.48
CA GLN A 25 -19.19 11.14 1.86
C GLN A 25 -18.49 11.09 3.21
N ASP A 26 -19.14 10.46 4.18
CA ASP A 26 -18.55 10.24 5.51
C ASP A 26 -17.33 9.31 5.38
N TRP A 27 -16.32 9.50 6.23
CA TRP A 27 -15.16 8.61 6.26
C TRP A 27 -15.58 7.15 6.50
N ALA A 28 -16.65 6.91 7.25
CA ALA A 28 -17.19 5.59 7.52
C ALA A 28 -17.74 4.87 6.28
N ASP A 29 -18.07 5.61 5.20
CA ASP A 29 -18.57 5.03 3.95
C ASP A 29 -17.45 4.46 3.06
N TRP A 30 -16.19 4.71 3.43
CA TRP A 30 -15.04 4.22 2.68
C TRP A 30 -14.49 2.93 3.24
N ASN A 31 -13.92 2.12 2.36
CA ASN A 31 -13.15 0.95 2.74
C ASN A 31 -11.66 1.31 2.79
N TYR A 32 -10.98 0.89 3.85
CA TYR A 32 -9.55 1.15 4.02
C TYR A 32 -8.77 -0.16 4.14
N LEU A 33 -7.51 -0.10 3.74
CA LEU A 33 -6.48 -1.07 4.06
C LEU A 33 -5.41 -0.34 4.86
N VAL A 34 -5.31 -0.60 6.15
CA VAL A 34 -4.22 -0.11 6.98
C VAL A 34 -3.06 -1.08 6.78
N LEU A 35 -1.93 -0.57 6.33
CA LEU A 35 -0.75 -1.36 5.98
C LEU A 35 0.46 -0.79 6.70
N ASP A 36 1.32 -1.69 7.12
CA ASP A 36 2.63 -1.42 7.68
C ASP A 36 3.63 -2.41 7.09
N ILE A 37 4.86 -1.99 6.81
CA ILE A 37 5.92 -2.84 6.28
C ILE A 37 7.19 -2.74 7.11
N GLU A 38 7.85 -3.89 7.33
CA GLU A 38 9.20 -3.93 7.83
C GLU A 38 10.19 -4.10 6.68
N THR A 39 11.31 -3.42 6.75
CA THR A 39 12.30 -3.39 5.68
C THR A 39 13.70 -3.65 6.21
N SER A 40 14.61 -4.13 5.35
CA SER A 40 16.01 -4.35 5.70
C SER A 40 16.81 -3.06 5.90
N GLY A 41 16.28 -1.93 5.43
CA GLY A 41 16.87 -0.59 5.54
C GLY A 41 15.89 0.47 5.07
N LEU A 42 16.38 1.68 4.78
CA LEU A 42 15.54 2.84 4.43
C LEU A 42 15.62 3.26 2.96
N ASP A 43 16.45 2.63 2.16
CA ASP A 43 16.62 2.93 0.74
C ASP A 43 15.99 1.86 -0.14
N ALA A 44 14.80 2.09 -0.64
CA ALA A 44 14.06 1.15 -1.48
C ALA A 44 14.80 0.69 -2.75
N LYS A 45 15.91 1.32 -3.15
CA LYS A 45 16.73 0.88 -4.29
C LYS A 45 17.68 -0.25 -3.92
N HIS A 46 18.12 -0.31 -2.67
CA HIS A 46 19.12 -1.25 -2.17
C HIS A 46 18.55 -2.21 -1.14
N ASP A 47 17.51 -1.77 -0.44
CA ASP A 47 16.83 -2.52 0.60
C ASP A 47 15.53 -3.15 0.08
N HIS A 48 14.95 -4.05 0.87
CA HIS A 48 13.78 -4.82 0.48
C HIS A 48 12.79 -4.95 1.65
N ILE A 49 11.56 -5.35 1.31
CA ILE A 49 10.52 -5.62 2.30
C ILE A 49 10.82 -6.97 2.97
N VAL A 50 10.86 -6.99 4.30
CA VAL A 50 11.05 -8.18 5.14
C VAL A 50 9.70 -8.78 5.55
N SER A 51 8.77 -7.93 5.96
CA SER A 51 7.41 -8.36 6.29
C SER A 51 6.38 -7.32 5.92
N VAL A 52 5.13 -7.75 5.86
CA VAL A 52 3.97 -6.90 5.66
C VAL A 52 2.89 -7.23 6.68
N GLY A 53 2.34 -6.20 7.33
CA GLY A 53 1.21 -6.29 8.22
C GLY A 53 0.03 -5.49 7.69
N TRP A 54 -1.20 -6.00 7.81
CA TRP A 54 -2.38 -5.22 7.43
C TRP A 54 -3.63 -5.60 8.21
N VAL A 55 -4.59 -4.67 8.20
CA VAL A 55 -5.98 -4.88 8.64
C VAL A 55 -6.91 -4.06 7.75
N CYS A 56 -8.12 -4.56 7.50
CA CYS A 56 -9.14 -3.82 6.78
C CYS A 56 -10.05 -3.04 7.73
N ILE A 57 -10.54 -1.88 7.26
CA ILE A 57 -11.63 -1.14 7.90
C ILE A 57 -12.77 -1.06 6.89
N GLN A 58 -13.96 -1.47 7.29
CA GLN A 58 -15.19 -1.37 6.48
C GLN A 58 -16.32 -0.80 7.32
N ASN A 59 -17.09 0.10 6.74
CA ASN A 59 -18.20 0.77 7.44
C ASN A 59 -17.80 1.39 8.80
N GLY A 60 -16.58 1.96 8.87
CA GLY A 60 -16.02 2.54 10.09
C GLY A 60 -15.61 1.52 11.17
N VAL A 61 -15.60 0.22 10.89
CA VAL A 61 -15.23 -0.85 11.83
C VAL A 61 -13.97 -1.56 11.40
N ILE A 62 -13.04 -1.78 12.34
CA ILE A 62 -11.82 -2.59 12.11
C ILE A 62 -12.23 -4.06 12.06
N GLU A 63 -11.95 -4.72 10.94
CA GLU A 63 -12.21 -6.14 10.73
C GLU A 63 -11.01 -6.98 11.19
N LEU A 64 -11.00 -7.36 12.46
CA LEU A 64 -9.89 -8.13 13.04
C LEU A 64 -9.64 -9.46 12.32
N ASP A 65 -10.66 -10.08 11.77
CA ASP A 65 -10.53 -11.32 10.99
C ASP A 65 -9.71 -11.12 9.69
N SER A 66 -9.57 -9.89 9.23
CA SER A 66 -8.74 -9.52 8.08
C SER A 66 -7.28 -9.31 8.43
N ALA A 67 -6.95 -9.17 9.72
CA ALA A 67 -5.59 -8.87 10.17
C ALA A 67 -4.61 -10.00 9.78
N ARG A 68 -3.48 -9.61 9.20
CA ARG A 68 -2.38 -10.52 8.84
C ARG A 68 -1.05 -9.86 9.14
N HIS A 69 -0.08 -10.69 9.46
CA HIS A 69 1.34 -10.36 9.43
C HIS A 69 2.04 -11.50 8.68
N ILE A 70 2.79 -11.17 7.63
CA ILE A 70 3.40 -12.15 6.75
C ILE A 70 4.87 -11.80 6.54
N LEU A 71 5.76 -12.74 6.84
CA LEU A 71 7.17 -12.68 6.49
C LEU A 71 7.36 -13.03 5.02
N LEU A 72 8.29 -12.35 4.34
CA LEU A 72 8.63 -12.64 2.95
C LEU A 72 9.84 -13.56 2.90
N GLU A 73 9.77 -14.64 2.10
CA GLU A 73 10.88 -15.55 1.89
C GLU A 73 12.08 -14.85 1.23
N ASN A 74 13.29 -15.32 1.53
CA ASN A 74 14.56 -14.78 1.04
C ASN A 74 14.80 -13.30 1.39
N ALA A 75 14.12 -12.76 2.38
CA ALA A 75 14.41 -11.43 2.89
C ALA A 75 15.64 -11.53 3.82
N GLU A 76 16.74 -10.89 3.43
CA GLU A 76 17.87 -10.66 4.33
C GLU A 76 17.52 -9.52 5.28
N ILE A 77 17.61 -9.77 6.58
CA ILE A 77 17.11 -8.81 7.59
C ILE A 77 18.12 -7.69 7.86
N GLY A 78 19.39 -7.90 7.51
CA GLY A 78 20.43 -6.90 7.74
C GLY A 78 20.59 -6.54 9.23
N ASP A 79 20.99 -5.29 9.51
CA ASP A 79 21.28 -4.81 10.87
C ASP A 79 20.03 -4.34 11.65
N ASN A 80 18.84 -4.42 11.07
CA ASN A 80 17.60 -3.86 11.64
C ASN A 80 16.86 -4.82 12.61
N VAL A 81 17.42 -6.00 12.92
CA VAL A 81 16.82 -6.99 13.86
C VAL A 81 16.35 -6.35 15.17
N GLY A 82 17.12 -5.36 15.67
CA GLY A 82 16.79 -4.68 16.92
C GLY A 82 15.53 -3.77 16.86
N ILE A 83 15.05 -3.46 15.65
CA ILE A 83 13.89 -2.60 15.45
C ILE A 83 12.61 -3.43 15.33
N HIS A 84 12.60 -4.45 14.47
CA HIS A 84 11.40 -5.25 14.17
C HIS A 84 11.39 -6.64 14.82
N MET A 85 12.46 -7.04 15.51
CA MET A 85 12.59 -8.32 16.23
C MET A 85 12.37 -9.58 15.36
N ILE A 86 12.54 -9.47 14.04
CA ILE A 86 12.46 -10.58 13.09
C ILE A 86 13.88 -11.12 12.89
N MET A 87 14.06 -12.43 12.89
CA MET A 87 15.34 -13.11 12.65
C MET A 87 15.33 -13.83 11.31
N ASP A 88 16.50 -14.06 10.71
CA ASP A 88 16.63 -14.83 9.46
C ASP A 88 16.00 -16.23 9.59
N SER A 89 16.13 -16.86 10.76
CA SER A 89 15.51 -18.16 11.05
C SER A 89 13.97 -18.13 10.99
N ASP A 90 13.34 -16.99 11.26
CA ASP A 90 11.89 -16.82 11.16
C ASP A 90 11.46 -16.74 9.70
N VAL A 91 12.22 -16.03 8.89
CA VAL A 91 12.02 -15.91 7.44
C VAL A 91 12.20 -17.29 6.76
N GLU A 92 13.24 -18.04 7.11
CA GLU A 92 13.49 -19.37 6.57
C GLU A 92 12.36 -20.36 6.90
N ARG A 93 11.81 -20.28 8.11
CA ARG A 93 10.74 -21.18 8.56
C ARG A 93 9.36 -20.82 8.00
N ASP A 94 8.99 -19.53 8.02
CA ASP A 94 7.62 -19.06 7.84
C ASP A 94 7.44 -18.13 6.64
N GLY A 95 8.53 -17.76 5.96
CA GLY A 95 8.51 -16.83 4.82
C GLY A 95 7.59 -17.29 3.70
N LYS A 96 6.89 -16.35 3.09
CA LYS A 96 6.02 -16.56 1.94
C LYS A 96 6.60 -15.90 0.71
N ARG A 97 6.32 -16.50 -0.46
CA ARG A 97 6.77 -15.94 -1.74
C ARG A 97 6.32 -14.50 -1.91
N GLN A 98 7.27 -13.59 -2.03
CA GLN A 98 7.03 -12.16 -2.18
C GLN A 98 6.02 -11.84 -3.28
N GLU A 99 6.16 -12.48 -4.44
CA GLU A 99 5.24 -12.26 -5.56
C GLU A 99 3.79 -12.57 -5.19
N SER A 100 3.54 -13.67 -4.50
CA SER A 100 2.19 -14.08 -4.10
C SER A 100 1.57 -13.08 -3.12
N VAL A 101 2.35 -12.64 -2.14
CA VAL A 101 1.91 -11.67 -1.14
C VAL A 101 1.62 -10.31 -1.77
N LEU A 102 2.51 -9.80 -2.62
CA LEU A 102 2.34 -8.50 -3.27
C LEU A 102 1.21 -8.49 -4.30
N ARG A 103 0.96 -9.61 -5.01
CA ARG A 103 -0.22 -9.76 -5.87
C ARG A 103 -1.51 -9.76 -5.06
N TYR A 104 -1.51 -10.39 -3.88
CA TYR A 104 -2.66 -10.40 -2.98
C TYR A 104 -2.92 -9.02 -2.39
N LEU A 105 -1.88 -8.32 -1.90
CA LEU A 105 -2.00 -6.93 -1.44
C LEU A 105 -2.60 -6.02 -2.52
N ARG A 106 -2.13 -6.16 -3.74
CA ARG A 106 -2.66 -5.40 -4.87
C ARG A 106 -4.14 -5.71 -5.14
N HIS A 107 -4.59 -6.94 -4.92
CA HIS A 107 -6.01 -7.29 -5.00
C HIS A 107 -6.81 -6.62 -3.87
N LEU A 108 -6.30 -6.62 -2.65
CA LEU A 108 -6.93 -5.97 -1.50
C LEU A 108 -7.07 -4.46 -1.68
N LEU A 109 -6.10 -3.82 -2.35
CA LEU A 109 -6.09 -2.37 -2.62
C LEU A 109 -7.14 -1.93 -3.64
N ARG A 110 -7.75 -2.86 -4.38
CA ARG A 110 -8.86 -2.51 -5.27
C ARG A 110 -10.04 -2.01 -4.44
N ASN A 111 -10.50 -0.80 -4.75
CA ASN A 111 -11.63 -0.16 -4.06
C ASN A 111 -11.39 0.11 -2.56
N ARG A 112 -10.14 0.23 -2.13
CA ARG A 112 -9.77 0.65 -0.78
C ARG A 112 -8.81 1.83 -0.82
N ILE A 113 -8.91 2.66 0.20
CA ILE A 113 -7.91 3.70 0.49
C ILE A 113 -6.82 3.05 1.34
N LEU A 114 -5.58 3.18 0.90
CA LEU A 114 -4.42 2.71 1.65
C LEU A 114 -4.11 3.70 2.77
N VAL A 115 -3.98 3.22 4.00
CA VAL A 115 -3.59 4.03 5.17
C VAL A 115 -2.25 3.50 5.67
N MET A 116 -1.28 4.39 5.81
CA MET A 116 0.10 4.07 6.20
C MET A 116 0.62 5.14 7.16
N HIS A 117 1.66 4.79 7.91
CA HIS A 117 2.41 5.76 8.71
C HIS A 117 3.75 6.01 8.02
N HIS A 118 4.04 7.25 7.64
CA HIS A 118 5.16 7.60 6.76
C HIS A 118 5.02 7.03 5.34
N ALA A 119 3.85 7.24 4.74
CA ALA A 119 3.47 6.69 3.44
C ALA A 119 4.50 6.90 2.30
N PRO A 120 5.22 8.03 2.16
CA PRO A 120 6.23 8.18 1.11
C PRO A 120 7.32 7.13 1.13
N LEU A 121 7.79 6.74 2.32
CA LEU A 121 8.81 5.69 2.47
C LEU A 121 8.23 4.34 2.06
N GLU A 122 7.15 3.91 2.70
CA GLU A 122 6.53 2.60 2.46
C GLU A 122 6.07 2.43 1.01
N LEU A 123 5.48 3.47 0.40
CA LEU A 123 5.09 3.46 -1.01
C LEU A 123 6.29 3.32 -1.95
N SER A 124 7.48 3.82 -1.58
CA SER A 124 8.69 3.65 -2.38
C SER A 124 9.09 2.17 -2.47
N PHE A 125 9.03 1.44 -1.36
CA PHE A 125 9.29 0.00 -1.31
C PHE A 125 8.25 -0.82 -2.07
N LEU A 126 6.97 -0.54 -1.88
CA LEU A 126 5.90 -1.22 -2.61
C LEU A 126 6.02 -1.02 -4.13
N LYS A 127 6.26 0.22 -4.58
CA LYS A 127 6.44 0.54 -6.00
C LYS A 127 7.65 -0.17 -6.59
N GLN A 128 8.78 -0.15 -5.89
CA GLN A 128 10.00 -0.84 -6.31
C GLN A 128 9.76 -2.35 -6.44
N SER A 129 9.15 -2.96 -5.43
CA SER A 129 8.85 -4.40 -5.44
C SER A 129 7.89 -4.78 -6.58
N TRP A 130 6.87 -3.98 -6.85
CA TRP A 130 5.96 -4.22 -7.99
C TRP A 130 6.64 -4.05 -9.34
N GLN A 131 7.57 -3.09 -9.47
CA GLN A 131 8.37 -2.92 -10.70
C GLN A 131 9.29 -4.10 -10.94
N THR A 132 10.00 -4.57 -9.90
CA THR A 132 10.88 -5.73 -9.97
C THR A 132 10.13 -7.00 -10.39
N LEU A 133 8.90 -7.17 -9.92
CA LEU A 133 8.02 -8.28 -10.30
C LEU A 133 7.28 -8.07 -11.62
N ALA A 134 7.57 -7.00 -12.35
CA ALA A 134 6.89 -6.62 -13.60
C ALA A 134 5.35 -6.58 -13.47
N LEU A 135 4.84 -6.22 -12.30
CA LEU A 135 3.41 -6.07 -12.09
C LEU A 135 2.90 -4.77 -12.73
N PRO A 136 1.74 -4.79 -13.41
CA PRO A 136 1.20 -3.59 -14.04
C PRO A 136 1.00 -2.48 -13.01
N SER A 137 1.35 -1.23 -13.34
CA SER A 137 1.06 -0.07 -12.49
C SER A 137 -0.45 0.13 -12.31
N PHE A 138 -0.86 0.65 -11.16
CA PHE A 138 -2.23 1.08 -10.92
C PHE A 138 -2.22 2.30 -9.98
N SER A 139 -3.28 3.08 -10.04
CA SER A 139 -3.44 4.23 -9.14
C SER A 139 -3.89 3.75 -7.77
N ILE A 140 -3.27 4.30 -6.73
CA ILE A 140 -3.61 4.03 -5.33
C ILE A 140 -4.00 5.35 -4.68
N ASN A 141 -5.17 5.39 -4.06
CA ASN A 141 -5.52 6.46 -3.13
C ASN A 141 -4.95 6.11 -1.77
N TRP A 142 -4.27 7.04 -1.14
CA TRP A 142 -3.63 6.80 0.15
C TRP A 142 -3.76 7.99 1.10
N LEU A 143 -3.65 7.68 2.39
CA LEU A 143 -3.59 8.62 3.50
C LEU A 143 -2.33 8.34 4.30
N ASP A 144 -1.70 9.40 4.78
CA ASP A 144 -0.59 9.35 5.72
C ASP A 144 -1.07 9.76 7.10
N THR A 145 -0.68 9.02 8.11
CA THR A 145 -1.01 9.32 9.51
C THR A 145 0.11 10.06 10.25
N LEU A 146 1.20 10.41 9.53
CA LEU A 146 2.30 11.20 10.06
C LEU A 146 1.92 12.68 10.12
#